data_b4e5ab90459f1249744d12b9e5a78270
#
_entry.id   b4e5ab90459f1249744d12b9e5a78270
#
_cell.length_a   1.000
_cell.length_b   1.000
_cell.length_c   1.000
_cell.angle_alpha   90.00
_cell.angle_beta   90.00
_cell.angle_gamma   90.00
#
_symmetry.space_group_name_H-M   'P 1'
#
loop_
_entity.id
_entity.type
_entity.pdbx_description
1 polymer ?
#
loop_
_entity_poly.entity_id
_entity_poly.type
_entity_poly.pdbx_seq_one_letter_code
_entity_poly.pdbx_strand_id
1 'polypeptide(L)'
;AYVPHNYPLEDLEPGLEETAFYDPSNFTYPAGAYTCEVEVDPETGVVSIERFASADDFGNVVNPMIVEGQVHGGIAQGIGQALLENCAYDENGQLLTASYMDYTMPRADDLPGLSEYVVDHSCQTPCTHNPLGVKGCGEAGAIGSPPTVINAIIDALQSGGHKVEHIDMPATPARVWAAMQG
;
A
#
# COMPACT_ATOMS: atom_id res chain seq x y z
N ALA A 1 4.53 36.98 -18.51
CA ALA A 1 3.27 36.77 -19.20
C ALA A 1 2.82 38.08 -19.85
N TYR A 2 2.15 38.00 -21.00
CA TYR A 2 1.61 39.17 -21.67
C TYR A 2 0.21 39.45 -21.14
N VAL A 3 0.03 40.68 -20.62
CA VAL A 3 -1.29 41.17 -20.22
C VAL A 3 -1.84 42.05 -21.35
N PRO A 4 -3.02 41.74 -21.89
CA PRO A 4 -3.64 42.59 -22.91
C PRO A 4 -3.79 44.03 -22.41
N HIS A 5 -3.43 44.99 -23.23
CA HIS A 5 -3.45 46.43 -22.86
C HIS A 5 -4.85 46.99 -22.53
N ASN A 6 -5.90 46.26 -22.86
CA ASN A 6 -7.29 46.57 -22.53
C ASN A 6 -7.80 45.89 -21.25
N TYR A 7 -6.92 45.14 -20.54
CA TYR A 7 -7.28 44.55 -19.25
C TYR A 7 -6.94 45.50 -18.09
N PRO A 8 -7.80 45.66 -17.11
CA PRO A 8 -7.51 46.52 -15.96
C PRO A 8 -6.33 45.92 -15.17
N LEU A 9 -5.23 46.68 -15.09
CA LEU A 9 -3.99 46.26 -14.39
C LEU A 9 -4.12 46.40 -12.88
N GLU A 10 -5.20 46.97 -12.38
CA GLU A 10 -5.46 47.15 -10.95
C GLU A 10 -5.70 45.81 -10.23
N ASP A 11 -6.16 44.80 -10.99
CA ASP A 11 -6.54 43.49 -10.45
C ASP A 11 -5.58 42.38 -10.89
N LEU A 12 -4.50 42.67 -11.65
CA LEU A 12 -3.65 41.66 -12.23
C LEU A 12 -2.17 42.03 -12.20
N GLU A 13 -1.38 41.30 -11.45
CA GLU A 13 0.08 41.39 -11.53
C GLU A 13 0.60 40.67 -12.75
N PRO A 14 1.48 41.28 -13.58
CA PRO A 14 2.08 40.60 -14.72
C PRO A 14 3.03 39.49 -14.23
N GLY A 15 2.72 38.24 -14.56
CA GLY A 15 3.53 37.11 -14.16
C GLY A 15 2.88 35.77 -14.52
N LEU A 16 3.54 34.67 -14.21
CA LEU A 16 3.01 33.31 -14.23
C LEU A 16 3.05 32.69 -12.82
N GLU A 17 3.27 33.53 -11.82
CA GLU A 17 3.30 33.14 -10.42
C GLU A 17 1.96 33.50 -9.76
N GLU A 18 1.40 32.55 -9.05
CA GLU A 18 0.19 32.71 -8.25
C GLU A 18 0.38 31.97 -6.93
N THR A 19 -0.10 32.58 -5.86
CA THR A 19 -0.08 31.95 -4.53
C THR A 19 -1.50 31.93 -3.99
N ALA A 20 -1.98 30.73 -3.68
CA ALA A 20 -3.27 30.54 -3.04
C ALA A 20 -3.09 29.79 -1.71
N PHE A 21 -3.86 30.22 -0.71
CA PHE A 21 -3.95 29.52 0.57
C PHE A 21 -5.31 28.84 0.64
N TYR A 22 -5.27 27.56 1.01
CA TYR A 22 -6.47 26.77 1.19
C TYR A 22 -6.43 26.09 2.56
N ASP A 23 -7.42 26.34 3.38
CA ASP A 23 -7.60 25.71 4.68
C ASP A 23 -8.83 24.79 4.62
N PRO A 24 -8.63 23.45 4.54
CA PRO A 24 -9.76 22.52 4.44
C PRO A 24 -10.53 22.48 5.77
N SER A 25 -11.85 22.42 5.68
CA SER A 25 -12.73 22.37 6.86
C SER A 25 -12.65 21.03 7.60
N ASN A 26 -12.14 19.96 6.96
CA ASN A 26 -11.97 18.63 7.55
C ASN A 26 -10.96 17.81 6.74
N PHE A 27 -10.53 16.66 7.30
CA PHE A 27 -9.73 15.68 6.61
C PHE A 27 -10.52 14.95 5.52
N THR A 28 -9.81 14.31 4.59
CA THR A 28 -10.40 13.40 3.62
C THR A 28 -10.22 11.97 4.10
N TYR A 29 -11.19 11.11 3.78
CA TYR A 29 -11.23 9.73 4.27
C TYR A 29 -11.39 8.79 3.07
N PRO A 30 -10.28 8.34 2.45
CA PRO A 30 -10.32 7.26 1.47
C PRO A 30 -10.76 5.96 2.16
N ALA A 31 -11.32 5.05 1.38
CA ALA A 31 -11.69 3.72 1.85
C ALA A 31 -11.27 2.69 0.81
N GLY A 32 -10.99 1.45 1.25
CA GLY A 32 -10.62 0.38 0.34
C GLY A 32 -10.91 -0.99 0.93
N ALA A 33 -10.97 -1.97 0.04
CA ALA A 33 -11.07 -3.38 0.36
C ALA A 33 -10.03 -4.17 -0.43
N TYR A 34 -9.38 -5.13 0.22
CA TYR A 34 -8.23 -5.85 -0.32
C TYR A 34 -8.43 -7.36 -0.22
N THR A 35 -8.00 -8.08 -1.23
CA THR A 35 -7.95 -9.54 -1.24
C THR A 35 -6.60 -10.02 -1.74
N CYS A 36 -6.12 -11.14 -1.20
CA CYS A 36 -4.86 -11.75 -1.58
C CYS A 36 -5.06 -13.26 -1.71
N GLU A 37 -4.45 -13.84 -2.75
CA GLU A 37 -4.35 -15.27 -2.96
C GLU A 37 -2.88 -15.66 -2.80
N VAL A 38 -2.63 -16.65 -1.96
CA VAL A 38 -1.28 -17.13 -1.67
C VAL A 38 -1.17 -18.63 -1.85
N GLU A 39 0.03 -19.08 -2.24
CA GLU A 39 0.45 -20.46 -2.17
C GLU A 39 1.52 -20.60 -1.09
N VAL A 40 1.39 -21.61 -0.22
CA VAL A 40 2.35 -21.90 0.85
C VAL A 40 2.97 -23.27 0.57
N ASP A 41 4.29 -23.31 0.44
CA ASP A 41 5.04 -24.55 0.31
C ASP A 41 5.10 -25.27 1.68
N PRO A 42 4.49 -26.46 1.81
CA PRO A 42 4.44 -27.17 3.09
C PRO A 42 5.78 -27.74 3.55
N GLU A 43 6.77 -27.86 2.66
CA GLU A 43 8.08 -28.37 3.01
C GLU A 43 9.02 -27.28 3.56
N THR A 44 8.84 -26.04 3.08
CA THR A 44 9.77 -24.94 3.36
C THR A 44 9.13 -23.77 4.11
N GLY A 45 7.81 -23.64 4.06
CA GLY A 45 7.07 -22.46 4.58
C GLY A 45 7.21 -21.23 3.70
N VAL A 46 7.74 -21.36 2.49
CA VAL A 46 7.80 -20.25 1.52
C VAL A 46 6.40 -19.87 1.09
N VAL A 47 6.11 -18.58 1.11
CA VAL A 47 4.84 -18.01 0.68
C VAL A 47 5.03 -17.31 -0.65
N SER A 48 4.25 -17.68 -1.66
CA SER A 48 4.15 -17.01 -2.95
C SER A 48 2.81 -16.27 -3.03
N ILE A 49 2.85 -15.01 -3.45
CA ILE A 49 1.63 -14.25 -3.71
C ILE A 49 1.25 -14.47 -5.17
N GLU A 50 0.15 -15.18 -5.39
CA GLU A 50 -0.34 -15.53 -6.72
C GLU A 50 -1.15 -14.39 -7.32
N ARG A 51 -1.95 -13.70 -6.49
CA ARG A 51 -2.80 -12.60 -6.93
C ARG A 51 -3.08 -11.63 -5.79
N PHE A 52 -3.14 -10.33 -6.14
CA PHE A 52 -3.58 -9.30 -5.22
C PHE A 52 -4.60 -8.37 -5.91
N ALA A 53 -5.72 -8.12 -5.25
CA ALA A 53 -6.73 -7.21 -5.76
C ALA A 53 -7.13 -6.20 -4.70
N SER A 54 -7.29 -4.95 -5.14
CA SER A 54 -7.79 -3.85 -4.32
C SER A 54 -8.94 -3.12 -5.02
N ALA A 55 -9.88 -2.62 -4.23
CA ALA A 55 -10.90 -1.70 -4.67
C ALA A 55 -10.88 -0.48 -3.73
N ASP A 56 -10.57 0.68 -4.28
CA ASP A 56 -10.30 1.89 -3.51
C ASP A 56 -11.17 3.07 -3.93
N ASP A 57 -11.66 3.83 -2.96
CA ASP A 57 -12.40 5.07 -3.14
C ASP A 57 -11.50 6.27 -2.80
N PHE A 58 -11.07 6.99 -3.82
CA PHE A 58 -10.28 8.22 -3.72
C PHE A 58 -11.09 9.48 -4.03
N GLY A 59 -12.41 9.38 -4.04
CA GLY A 59 -13.24 10.46 -4.56
C GLY A 59 -12.98 10.69 -6.04
N ASN A 60 -12.90 11.94 -6.45
CA ASN A 60 -12.58 12.27 -7.84
C ASN A 60 -11.09 12.05 -8.12
N VAL A 61 -10.78 11.10 -8.98
CA VAL A 61 -9.40 10.80 -9.39
C VAL A 61 -8.92 11.85 -10.40
N VAL A 62 -7.89 12.60 -10.03
CA VAL A 62 -7.30 13.63 -10.91
C VAL A 62 -6.38 13.02 -11.95
N ASN A 63 -5.54 12.07 -11.54
CA ASN A 63 -4.62 11.36 -12.44
C ASN A 63 -4.62 9.86 -12.12
N PRO A 64 -5.34 9.04 -12.92
CA PRO A 64 -5.45 7.60 -12.66
C PRO A 64 -4.09 6.87 -12.60
N MET A 65 -3.16 7.21 -13.51
CA MET A 65 -1.85 6.57 -13.56
C MET A 65 -1.04 6.80 -12.28
N ILE A 66 -1.10 8.02 -11.71
CA ILE A 66 -0.39 8.33 -10.46
C ILE A 66 -1.07 7.60 -9.30
N VAL A 67 -2.39 7.58 -9.23
CA VAL A 67 -3.15 6.89 -8.18
C VAL A 67 -2.85 5.39 -8.21
N GLU A 68 -2.89 4.77 -9.38
CA GLU A 68 -2.55 3.35 -9.56
C GLU A 68 -1.11 3.06 -9.09
N GLY A 69 -0.14 3.90 -9.46
CA GLY A 69 1.24 3.80 -9.00
C GLY A 69 1.39 3.93 -7.48
N GLN A 70 0.60 4.79 -6.83
CA GLN A 70 0.57 4.91 -5.36
C GLN A 70 0.02 3.64 -4.71
N VAL A 71 -1.05 3.07 -5.24
CA VAL A 71 -1.65 1.83 -4.71
C VAL A 71 -0.69 0.65 -4.86
N HIS A 72 -0.11 0.46 -6.05
CA HIS A 72 0.89 -0.59 -6.29
C HIS A 72 2.10 -0.46 -5.35
N GLY A 73 2.64 0.76 -5.21
CA GLY A 73 3.76 1.02 -4.30
C GLY A 73 3.41 0.77 -2.83
N GLY A 74 2.20 1.15 -2.42
CA GLY A 74 1.68 0.89 -1.08
C GLY A 74 1.52 -0.61 -0.79
N ILE A 75 0.97 -1.37 -1.75
CA ILE A 75 0.85 -2.83 -1.64
C ILE A 75 2.23 -3.49 -1.53
N ALA A 76 3.20 -3.08 -2.36
CA ALA A 76 4.57 -3.58 -2.30
C ALA A 76 5.21 -3.34 -0.93
N GLN A 77 5.03 -2.14 -0.36
CA GLN A 77 5.50 -1.84 1.00
C GLN A 77 4.84 -2.74 2.05
N GLY A 78 3.53 -2.96 1.94
CA GLY A 78 2.82 -3.81 2.89
C GLY A 78 3.18 -5.30 2.78
N ILE A 79 3.45 -5.80 1.57
CA ILE A 79 4.01 -7.14 1.35
C ILE A 79 5.37 -7.25 2.02
N GLY A 80 6.23 -6.24 1.88
CA GLY A 80 7.52 -6.18 2.56
C GLY A 80 7.39 -6.33 4.07
N GLN A 81 6.50 -5.56 4.69
CA GLN A 81 6.22 -5.66 6.12
C GLN A 81 5.67 -7.05 6.51
N ALA A 82 4.77 -7.61 5.70
CA ALA A 82 4.12 -8.87 6.01
C ALA A 82 5.08 -10.08 5.95
N LEU A 83 6.03 -10.10 5.00
CA LEU A 83 6.80 -11.29 4.66
C LEU A 83 8.31 -11.17 4.90
N LEU A 84 8.89 -9.98 4.78
CA LEU A 84 10.33 -9.81 4.56
C LEU A 84 11.02 -8.93 5.60
N GLU A 85 10.54 -7.70 5.78
CA GLU A 85 11.23 -6.63 6.48
C GLU A 85 11.29 -6.85 8.00
N ASN A 86 12.51 -6.87 8.55
CA ASN A 86 12.69 -7.12 9.98
C ASN A 86 13.82 -6.28 10.58
N CYS A 87 13.52 -5.53 11.63
CA CYS A 87 14.51 -4.87 12.47
C CYS A 87 14.87 -5.79 13.65
N ALA A 88 15.92 -6.57 13.50
CA ALA A 88 16.44 -7.44 14.57
C ALA A 88 17.51 -6.71 15.39
N TYR A 89 17.44 -6.82 16.72
CA TYR A 89 18.38 -6.22 17.65
C TYR A 89 19.02 -7.31 18.52
N ASP A 90 20.28 -7.09 18.92
CA ASP A 90 20.96 -7.94 19.90
C ASP A 90 20.53 -7.57 21.34
N GLU A 91 21.09 -8.29 22.33
CA GLU A 91 20.82 -8.08 23.75
C GLU A 91 21.22 -6.67 24.26
N ASN A 92 22.09 -5.97 23.55
CA ASN A 92 22.58 -4.63 23.88
C ASN A 92 21.80 -3.53 23.15
N GLY A 93 20.81 -3.89 22.32
CA GLY A 93 20.05 -2.95 21.50
C GLY A 93 20.74 -2.53 20.21
N GLN A 94 21.80 -3.26 19.79
CA GLN A 94 22.46 -3.01 18.51
C GLN A 94 21.61 -3.60 17.36
N LEU A 95 21.27 -2.77 16.37
CA LEU A 95 20.59 -3.22 15.17
C LEU A 95 21.48 -4.17 14.36
N LEU A 96 21.04 -5.41 14.15
CA LEU A 96 21.73 -6.44 13.38
C LEU A 96 21.40 -6.35 11.89
N THR A 97 20.17 -6.01 11.55
CA THR A 97 19.68 -5.89 10.16
C THR A 97 19.86 -4.46 9.63
N ALA A 98 21.10 -3.94 9.65
CA ALA A 98 21.41 -2.54 9.39
C ALA A 98 21.67 -2.22 7.90
N SER A 99 21.69 -3.20 7.01
CA SER A 99 21.77 -3.00 5.55
C SER A 99 20.44 -3.34 4.87
N TYR A 100 20.24 -2.82 3.65
CA TYR A 100 19.04 -3.17 2.88
C TYR A 100 18.94 -4.67 2.56
N MET A 101 20.06 -5.37 2.48
CA MET A 101 20.10 -6.80 2.26
C MET A 101 19.63 -7.57 3.51
N ASP A 102 20.07 -7.14 4.69
CA ASP A 102 19.70 -7.80 5.96
C ASP A 102 18.27 -7.44 6.39
N TYR A 103 17.85 -6.18 6.16
CA TYR A 103 16.48 -5.71 6.38
C TYR A 103 15.49 -6.36 5.42
N THR A 104 15.96 -6.72 4.23
CA THR A 104 15.23 -7.50 3.21
C THR A 104 14.03 -6.75 2.64
N MET A 105 14.27 -5.60 1.99
CA MET A 105 13.22 -4.92 1.23
C MET A 105 12.71 -5.80 0.07
N PRO A 106 11.41 -5.72 -0.28
CA PRO A 106 10.87 -6.49 -1.41
C PRO A 106 11.58 -6.17 -2.72
N ARG A 107 11.85 -7.20 -3.50
CA ARG A 107 12.37 -7.11 -4.85
C ARG A 107 11.24 -7.38 -5.85
N ALA A 108 11.49 -7.14 -7.12
CA ALA A 108 10.47 -7.32 -8.16
C ALA A 108 9.94 -8.76 -8.26
N ASP A 109 10.76 -9.74 -7.95
CA ASP A 109 10.41 -11.16 -7.95
C ASP A 109 9.73 -11.65 -6.65
N ASP A 110 9.68 -10.83 -5.62
CA ASP A 110 8.90 -11.10 -4.41
C ASP A 110 7.42 -10.68 -4.55
N LEU A 111 7.07 -10.06 -5.68
CA LEU A 111 5.74 -9.51 -5.94
C LEU A 111 5.04 -10.30 -7.06
N PRO A 112 3.70 -10.40 -7.05
CA PRO A 112 2.98 -11.01 -8.16
C PRO A 112 3.23 -10.24 -9.47
N GLY A 113 3.06 -10.91 -10.61
CA GLY A 113 3.17 -10.26 -11.91
C GLY A 113 2.17 -9.11 -12.06
N LEU A 114 2.50 -8.10 -12.88
CA LEU A 114 1.61 -6.93 -13.08
C LEU A 114 0.20 -7.32 -13.55
N SER A 115 0.05 -8.43 -14.27
CA SER A 115 -1.25 -8.97 -14.69
C SER A 115 -2.09 -9.50 -13.52
N GLU A 116 -1.46 -9.81 -12.40
CA GLU A 116 -2.09 -10.37 -11.20
C GLU A 116 -2.38 -9.29 -10.13
N TYR A 117 -1.96 -8.04 -10.40
CA TYR A 117 -2.39 -6.88 -9.64
C TYR A 117 -3.64 -6.28 -10.27
N VAL A 118 -4.73 -6.31 -9.54
CA VAL A 118 -5.98 -5.68 -9.96
C VAL A 118 -6.29 -4.52 -9.02
N VAL A 119 -6.22 -3.29 -9.54
CA VAL A 119 -6.59 -2.08 -8.79
C VAL A 119 -7.83 -1.48 -9.42
N ASP A 120 -8.94 -1.50 -8.69
CA ASP A 120 -10.19 -0.85 -9.08
C ASP A 120 -10.38 0.44 -8.27
N HIS A 121 -10.43 1.55 -8.97
CA HIS A 121 -10.73 2.87 -8.40
C HIS A 121 -11.97 3.50 -9.08
N SER A 122 -12.84 2.68 -9.64
CA SER A 122 -14.07 3.15 -10.31
C SER A 122 -15.18 3.51 -9.32
N CYS A 123 -15.12 3.00 -8.09
CA CYS A 123 -16.10 3.25 -7.05
C CYS A 123 -15.79 4.57 -6.32
N GLN A 124 -16.31 5.69 -6.83
CA GLN A 124 -15.95 7.02 -6.36
C GLN A 124 -17.07 7.65 -5.54
N THR A 125 -16.74 8.03 -4.31
CA THR A 125 -17.58 8.89 -3.46
C THR A 125 -16.86 10.22 -3.25
N PRO A 126 -17.20 11.27 -4.00
CA PRO A 126 -16.50 12.54 -3.92
C PRO A 126 -16.51 13.13 -2.51
N CYS A 127 -15.36 13.68 -2.08
CA CYS A 127 -15.27 14.39 -0.83
C CYS A 127 -16.09 15.69 -0.88
N THR A 128 -16.88 15.94 0.15
CA THR A 128 -17.75 17.13 0.24
C THR A 128 -17.06 18.35 0.85
N HIS A 129 -15.82 18.18 1.36
CA HIS A 129 -15.09 19.22 2.10
C HIS A 129 -14.14 20.03 1.23
N ASN A 130 -13.93 19.63 -0.02
CA ASN A 130 -13.10 20.38 -0.96
C ASN A 130 -13.78 20.46 -2.34
N PRO A 131 -13.49 21.54 -3.10
CA PRO A 131 -14.15 21.78 -4.38
C PRO A 131 -13.80 20.76 -5.49
N LEU A 132 -12.67 20.06 -5.36
CA LEU A 132 -12.26 19.03 -6.31
C LEU A 132 -12.92 17.66 -6.03
N GLY A 133 -13.44 17.47 -4.82
CA GLY A 133 -14.00 16.18 -4.40
C GLY A 133 -12.97 15.06 -4.26
N VAL A 134 -11.69 15.40 -4.12
CA VAL A 134 -10.58 14.45 -4.02
C VAL A 134 -10.42 13.91 -2.61
N LYS A 135 -9.86 12.70 -2.50
CA LYS A 135 -9.39 12.11 -1.24
C LYS A 135 -7.92 11.72 -1.36
N GLY A 136 -7.24 11.58 -0.21
CA GLY A 136 -5.85 11.16 -0.19
C GLY A 136 -5.67 9.73 -0.70
N CYS A 137 -4.56 9.45 -1.38
CA CYS A 137 -4.22 8.11 -1.87
C CYS A 137 -2.83 7.62 -1.44
N GLY A 138 -2.06 8.45 -0.71
CA GLY A 138 -0.66 8.17 -0.40
C GLY A 138 -0.42 6.97 0.50
N GLU A 139 -1.36 6.64 1.38
CA GLU A 139 -1.28 5.49 2.29
C GLU A 139 -2.10 4.29 1.81
N ALA A 140 -2.92 4.46 0.77
CA ALA A 140 -3.67 3.36 0.17
C ALA A 140 -2.72 2.27 -0.33
N GLY A 141 -3.15 1.05 -0.25
CA GLY A 141 -2.28 -0.10 -0.47
C GLY A 141 -1.50 -0.50 0.79
N ALA A 142 -0.79 0.42 1.43
CA ALA A 142 0.06 0.14 2.59
C ALA A 142 -0.74 -0.20 3.85
N ILE A 143 -1.89 0.42 4.06
CA ILE A 143 -2.72 0.19 5.26
C ILE A 143 -3.35 -1.20 5.27
N GLY A 144 -3.94 -1.61 4.15
CA GLY A 144 -4.71 -2.85 4.05
C GLY A 144 -3.88 -4.09 3.70
N SER A 145 -2.77 -3.95 2.99
CA SER A 145 -2.03 -5.10 2.45
C SER A 145 -1.36 -5.98 3.52
N PRO A 146 -0.71 -5.47 4.58
CA PRO A 146 -0.11 -6.36 5.57
C PRO A 146 -1.12 -7.32 6.21
N PRO A 147 -2.26 -6.85 6.76
CA PRO A 147 -3.24 -7.77 7.34
C PRO A 147 -3.89 -8.67 6.28
N THR A 148 -4.05 -8.20 5.04
CA THR A 148 -4.61 -9.01 3.95
C THR A 148 -3.72 -10.21 3.64
N VAL A 149 -2.40 -10.00 3.53
CA VAL A 149 -1.43 -11.10 3.31
C VAL A 149 -1.42 -12.07 4.48
N ILE A 150 -1.36 -11.59 5.71
CA ILE A 150 -1.36 -12.47 6.90
C ILE A 150 -2.65 -13.28 7.01
N ASN A 151 -3.80 -12.67 6.73
CA ASN A 151 -5.07 -13.39 6.72
C ASN A 151 -5.10 -14.49 5.64
N ALA A 152 -4.57 -14.21 4.45
CA ALA A 152 -4.47 -15.19 3.38
C ALA A 152 -3.56 -16.38 3.76
N ILE A 153 -2.43 -16.11 4.42
CA ILE A 153 -1.53 -17.16 4.92
C ILE A 153 -2.24 -18.03 5.97
N ILE A 154 -2.88 -17.41 6.94
CA ILE A 154 -3.59 -18.14 7.99
C ILE A 154 -4.70 -19.02 7.37
N ASP A 155 -5.46 -18.48 6.43
CA ASP A 155 -6.52 -19.21 5.72
C ASP A 155 -5.94 -20.39 4.92
N ALA A 156 -4.84 -20.20 4.22
CA ALA A 156 -4.14 -21.26 3.49
C ALA A 156 -3.67 -22.39 4.43
N LEU A 157 -3.08 -22.05 5.57
CA LEU A 157 -2.61 -23.02 6.56
C LEU A 157 -3.77 -23.78 7.19
N GLN A 158 -4.86 -23.10 7.55
CA GLN A 158 -6.08 -23.73 8.08
C GLN A 158 -6.73 -24.66 7.05
N SER A 159 -6.77 -24.24 5.80
CA SER A 159 -7.27 -25.07 4.69
C SER A 159 -6.39 -26.32 4.47
N GLY A 160 -5.08 -26.21 4.75
CA GLY A 160 -4.13 -27.32 4.79
C GLY A 160 -4.25 -28.24 6.02
N GLY A 161 -5.14 -27.93 6.95
CA GLY A 161 -5.39 -28.73 8.16
C GLY A 161 -4.56 -28.34 9.39
N HIS A 162 -3.79 -27.25 9.31
CA HIS A 162 -2.99 -26.72 10.43
C HIS A 162 -3.88 -25.86 11.34
N LYS A 163 -3.63 -25.91 12.66
CA LYS A 163 -4.38 -25.14 13.66
C LYS A 163 -3.66 -23.82 13.98
N VAL A 164 -3.58 -22.93 12.99
CA VAL A 164 -2.90 -21.65 13.12
C VAL A 164 -3.95 -20.55 13.23
N GLU A 165 -3.92 -19.77 14.31
CA GLU A 165 -4.82 -18.63 14.51
C GLU A 165 -4.12 -17.29 14.37
N HIS A 166 -2.79 -17.26 14.48
CA HIS A 166 -1.99 -16.06 14.46
C HIS A 166 -0.56 -16.31 13.97
N ILE A 167 -0.01 -15.38 13.21
CA ILE A 167 1.42 -15.31 12.83
C ILE A 167 1.86 -13.85 12.94
N ASP A 168 2.93 -13.61 13.71
CA ASP A 168 3.56 -12.29 13.78
C ASP A 168 4.29 -11.93 12.48
N MET A 169 4.19 -10.67 12.08
CA MET A 169 4.98 -10.12 10.97
C MET A 169 6.44 -9.87 11.36
N PRO A 170 7.37 -10.08 10.44
CA PRO A 170 7.20 -10.67 9.11
C PRO A 170 6.97 -12.19 9.21
N ALA A 171 6.02 -12.72 8.42
CA ALA A 171 5.76 -14.14 8.27
C ALA A 171 6.83 -14.79 7.37
N THR A 172 8.06 -14.84 7.86
CA THR A 172 9.19 -15.46 7.15
C THR A 172 8.95 -16.94 6.94
N PRO A 173 9.58 -17.58 5.94
CA PRO A 173 9.44 -19.02 5.71
C PRO A 173 9.66 -19.87 6.97
N ALA A 174 10.65 -19.53 7.78
CA ALA A 174 10.92 -20.23 9.04
C ALA A 174 9.77 -20.09 10.06
N ARG A 175 9.14 -18.90 10.17
CA ARG A 175 7.99 -18.68 11.06
C ARG A 175 6.74 -19.40 10.56
N VAL A 176 6.48 -19.36 9.26
CA VAL A 176 5.36 -20.07 8.63
C VAL A 176 5.54 -21.60 8.81
N TRP A 177 6.73 -22.11 8.52
CA TRP A 177 7.02 -23.52 8.72
C TRP A 177 6.88 -23.96 10.19
N ALA A 178 7.39 -23.16 11.12
CA ALA A 178 7.23 -23.44 12.56
C ALA A 178 5.75 -23.47 13.00
N ALA A 179 4.94 -22.54 12.48
CA ALA A 179 3.51 -22.51 12.75
C ALA A 179 2.76 -23.75 12.24
N MET A 180 3.25 -24.39 11.16
CA MET A 180 2.69 -25.65 10.65
C MET A 180 3.02 -26.85 11.53
N GLN A 181 4.07 -26.79 12.36
CA GLN A 181 4.47 -27.89 13.23
C GLN A 181 3.68 -27.95 14.55
N GLY A 182 2.97 -26.87 14.92
CA GLY A 182 2.09 -26.79 16.11
C GLY A 182 2.80 -26.21 17.32
#